data_89184304854e02e161abf84fa52dab5e
#
_entry.id   89184304854e02e161abf84fa52dab5e
#
_cell.length_a   1.000
_cell.length_b   1.000
_cell.length_c   1.000
_cell.angle_alpha   90.00
_cell.angle_beta   90.00
_cell.angle_gamma   90.00
#
_symmetry.space_group_name_H-M   'P 1'
#
loop_
_entity.id
_entity.type
_entity.pdbx_description
1 polymer ?
#
loop_
_entity_poly.entity_id
_entity_poly.type
_entity_poly.pdbx_seq_one_letter_code
_entity_poly.pdbx_strand_id
1 'polypeptide(L)'
;MKQAVTLAIAGRQTYQDQEPEIIELVTDGTMELRNGGWDISYEESELTGLAGVTTTFRVEPEKVTLTRTGALNSIMVFQKDVVHESLYQMPFGALMFSVKATRVFFDMVSDGGVIDLSYNISIENSEAGVIDYHLDIRAK
;
A
#
# COMPACT_ATOMS: atom_id res chain seq x y z
N MET A 1 12.76 14.48 -9.72
CA MET A 1 13.90 13.57 -9.85
C MET A 1 13.75 12.40 -8.90
N LYS A 2 13.97 11.19 -9.38
CA LYS A 2 13.83 9.99 -8.55
C LYS A 2 15.05 9.78 -7.68
N GLN A 3 14.82 9.42 -6.44
CA GLN A 3 15.86 9.18 -5.47
C GLN A 3 15.82 7.71 -5.05
N ALA A 4 16.98 7.06 -4.97
CA ALA A 4 17.06 5.70 -4.47
C ALA A 4 16.84 5.69 -2.97
N VAL A 5 16.00 4.78 -2.48
CA VAL A 5 15.66 4.67 -1.07
C VAL A 5 15.68 3.22 -0.62
N THR A 6 15.80 3.04 0.70
CA THR A 6 15.58 1.76 1.35
C THR A 6 14.24 1.82 2.06
N LEU A 7 13.42 0.79 1.86
CA LEU A 7 12.09 0.71 2.42
C LEU A 7 12.04 -0.42 3.45
N ALA A 8 11.62 -0.11 4.67
CA ALA A 8 11.29 -1.10 5.67
C ALA A 8 9.77 -1.14 5.78
N ILE A 9 9.18 -2.28 5.46
CA ILE A 9 7.75 -2.44 5.34
C ILE A 9 7.28 -3.43 6.38
N ALA A 10 6.28 -3.06 7.18
CA ALA A 10 5.65 -3.96 8.14
C ALA A 10 4.15 -3.96 7.90
N GLY A 11 3.59 -5.14 7.68
CA GLY A 11 2.16 -5.31 7.47
C GLY A 11 1.59 -6.28 8.48
N ARG A 12 0.40 -5.97 9.00
CA ARG A 12 -0.33 -6.87 9.88
C ARG A 12 -1.74 -7.01 9.35
N GLN A 13 -2.14 -8.25 9.08
CA GLN A 13 -3.48 -8.55 8.58
C GLN A 13 -4.20 -9.37 9.63
N THR A 14 -5.36 -8.88 10.08
CA THR A 14 -6.19 -9.55 11.06
C THR A 14 -7.52 -9.91 10.40
N TYR A 15 -7.75 -11.21 10.25
CA TYR A 15 -9.01 -11.72 9.71
C TYR A 15 -9.85 -12.29 10.85
N GLN A 16 -11.16 -12.30 10.66
CA GLN A 16 -12.09 -12.84 11.65
C GLN A 16 -11.76 -14.32 11.93
N ASP A 17 -11.67 -14.67 13.22
CA ASP A 17 -11.42 -16.05 13.68
C ASP A 17 -10.06 -16.64 13.29
N GLN A 18 -9.09 -15.78 12.95
CA GLN A 18 -7.74 -16.22 12.61
C GLN A 18 -6.70 -15.42 13.39
N GLU A 19 -5.53 -16.01 13.55
CA GLU A 19 -4.41 -15.30 14.13
C GLU A 19 -3.90 -14.23 13.17
N PRO A 20 -3.43 -13.08 13.66
CA PRO A 20 -2.88 -12.06 12.79
C PRO A 20 -1.69 -12.58 11.99
N GLU A 21 -1.66 -12.22 10.72
CA GLU A 21 -0.51 -12.49 9.86
C GLU A 21 0.36 -11.25 9.80
N ILE A 22 1.65 -11.42 10.06
CA ILE A 22 2.62 -10.32 10.10
C ILE A 22 3.64 -10.54 8.99
N ILE A 23 3.85 -9.49 8.19
CA ILE A 23 4.84 -9.49 7.12
C ILE A 23 5.81 -8.34 7.39
N GLU A 24 7.12 -8.65 7.39
CA GLU A 24 8.17 -7.65 7.51
C GLU A 24 9.15 -7.82 6.35
N LEU A 25 9.51 -6.72 5.73
CA LEU A 25 10.34 -6.74 4.52
C LEU A 25 11.21 -5.49 4.47
N VAL A 26 12.47 -5.67 4.05
CA VAL A 26 13.33 -4.55 3.71
C VAL A 26 13.69 -4.69 2.25
N THR A 27 13.47 -3.65 1.46
CA THR A 27 13.72 -3.69 0.03
C THR A 27 14.19 -2.32 -0.48
N ASP A 28 14.72 -2.32 -1.68
CA ASP A 28 15.12 -1.09 -2.37
C ASP A 28 13.95 -0.55 -3.17
N GLY A 29 13.88 0.78 -3.28
CA GLY A 29 12.86 1.42 -4.07
C GLY A 29 13.29 2.80 -4.52
N THR A 30 12.33 3.57 -5.01
CA THR A 30 12.55 4.95 -5.45
C THR A 30 11.52 5.87 -4.81
N MET A 31 11.91 7.14 -4.64
CA MET A 31 11.03 8.17 -4.13
C MET A 31 11.17 9.41 -5.03
N GLU A 32 10.05 10.01 -5.38
CA GLU A 32 10.03 11.19 -6.23
C GLU A 32 8.98 12.17 -5.73
N LEU A 33 9.38 13.45 -5.60
CA LEU A 33 8.41 14.53 -5.37
C LEU A 33 7.89 14.99 -6.72
N ARG A 34 6.60 14.90 -6.94
CA ARG A 34 6.00 15.21 -8.23
C ARG A 34 4.58 15.75 -8.04
N ASN A 35 4.27 16.86 -8.70
CA ASN A 35 2.92 17.44 -8.71
C ASN A 35 2.30 17.60 -7.32
N GLY A 36 3.10 18.07 -6.35
CA GLY A 36 2.62 18.33 -4.99
C GLY A 36 2.46 17.10 -4.11
N GLY A 37 2.95 15.94 -4.56
CA GLY A 37 2.87 14.71 -3.81
C GLY A 37 4.13 13.88 -3.96
N TRP A 38 4.18 12.77 -3.23
CA TRP A 38 5.33 11.86 -3.25
C TRP A 38 4.92 10.53 -3.89
N ASP A 39 5.77 10.03 -4.79
CA ASP A 39 5.63 8.69 -5.35
C ASP A 39 6.73 7.81 -4.78
N ILE A 40 6.35 6.75 -4.08
CA ILE A 40 7.28 5.77 -3.54
C ILE A 40 6.98 4.44 -4.23
N SER A 41 7.96 3.92 -4.96
CA SER A 41 7.78 2.70 -5.76
C SER A 41 8.82 1.65 -5.43
N TYR A 42 8.40 0.39 -5.44
CA TYR A 42 9.30 -0.74 -5.31
C TYR A 42 8.74 -1.93 -6.08
N GLU A 43 9.63 -2.86 -6.43
CA GLU A 43 9.20 -4.08 -7.07
C GLU A 43 8.96 -5.16 -6.03
N GLU A 44 7.82 -5.81 -6.12
CA GLU A 44 7.47 -6.93 -5.25
C GLU A 44 8.32 -8.14 -5.60
N SER A 45 8.36 -9.11 -4.69
CA SER A 45 9.17 -10.30 -4.84
C SER A 45 8.36 -11.54 -4.48
N GLU A 46 9.01 -12.70 -4.60
CA GLU A 46 8.40 -13.95 -4.17
C GLU A 46 8.11 -13.96 -2.66
N LEU A 47 8.84 -13.17 -1.87
CA LEU A 47 8.63 -13.09 -0.43
C LEU A 47 7.24 -12.55 -0.08
N THR A 48 6.69 -11.67 -0.92
CA THR A 48 5.34 -11.13 -0.71
C THR A 48 4.29 -11.89 -1.51
N GLY A 49 4.70 -12.84 -2.34
CA GLY A 49 3.80 -13.58 -3.23
C GLY A 49 3.37 -12.78 -4.45
N LEU A 50 4.00 -11.65 -4.73
CA LEU A 50 3.62 -10.74 -5.80
C LEU A 50 4.75 -10.50 -6.80
N ALA A 51 5.60 -11.50 -7.04
CA ALA A 51 6.68 -11.38 -8.03
C ALA A 51 6.12 -10.93 -9.38
N GLY A 52 6.78 -9.97 -10.01
CA GLY A 52 6.33 -9.40 -11.29
C GLY A 52 5.38 -8.21 -11.13
N VAL A 53 5.15 -7.74 -9.91
CA VAL A 53 4.29 -6.59 -9.62
C VAL A 53 5.14 -5.41 -9.15
N THR A 54 4.85 -4.22 -9.67
CA THR A 54 5.42 -2.96 -9.16
C THR A 54 4.37 -2.28 -8.30
N THR A 55 4.74 -1.94 -7.08
CA THR A 55 3.87 -1.27 -6.12
C THR A 55 4.31 0.18 -5.96
N THR A 56 3.36 1.11 -6.07
CA THR A 56 3.61 2.54 -5.92
C THR A 56 2.62 3.12 -4.91
N PHE A 57 3.17 3.86 -3.93
CA PHE A 57 2.38 4.68 -3.02
C PHE A 57 2.44 6.13 -3.49
N ARG A 58 1.30 6.70 -3.79
CA ARG A 58 1.17 8.13 -4.09
C ARG A 58 0.66 8.83 -2.84
N VAL A 59 1.51 9.66 -2.22
CA VAL A 59 1.16 10.40 -1.01
C VAL A 59 0.78 11.82 -1.39
N GLU A 60 -0.46 12.18 -1.11
CA GLU A 60 -1.00 13.52 -1.34
C GLU A 60 -1.54 14.07 -0.02
N PRO A 61 -1.79 15.39 0.09
CA PRO A 61 -2.20 15.97 1.39
C PRO A 61 -3.44 15.33 2.01
N GLU A 62 -4.35 14.82 1.20
CA GLU A 62 -5.63 14.32 1.69
C GLU A 62 -5.78 12.81 1.62
N LYS A 63 -4.88 12.12 0.94
CA LYS A 63 -5.03 10.68 0.71
C LYS A 63 -3.73 10.02 0.31
N VAL A 64 -3.70 8.70 0.45
CA VAL A 64 -2.63 7.87 -0.08
C VAL A 64 -3.26 6.88 -1.05
N THR A 65 -2.68 6.77 -2.24
CA THR A 65 -3.15 5.82 -3.25
C THR A 65 -2.09 4.75 -3.46
N LEU A 66 -2.50 3.49 -3.35
CA LEU A 66 -1.62 2.35 -3.61
C LEU A 66 -1.99 1.77 -4.96
N THR A 67 -1.04 1.76 -5.89
CA THR A 67 -1.20 1.23 -7.23
C THR A 67 -0.29 0.04 -7.41
N ARG A 68 -0.81 -1.06 -7.93
CA ARG A 68 -0.04 -2.22 -8.33
C ARG A 68 -0.23 -2.48 -9.81
N THR A 69 0.88 -2.70 -10.51
CA THR A 69 0.89 -2.93 -11.95
C THR A 69 1.79 -4.11 -12.29
N GLY A 70 1.53 -4.74 -13.43
CA GLY A 70 2.30 -5.88 -13.90
C GLY A 70 1.47 -7.16 -13.90
N ALA A 71 1.95 -8.20 -13.25
CA ALA A 71 1.22 -9.46 -13.15
C ALA A 71 -0.13 -9.33 -12.45
N LEU A 72 -0.29 -8.27 -11.66
CA LEU A 72 -1.51 -7.93 -10.96
C LEU A 72 -1.76 -6.44 -11.13
N ASN A 73 -3.00 -6.05 -11.35
CA ASN A 73 -3.36 -4.64 -11.48
C ASN A 73 -4.44 -4.28 -10.46
N SER A 74 -4.15 -3.30 -9.61
CA SER A 74 -5.13 -2.81 -8.63
C SER A 74 -4.82 -1.37 -8.25
N ILE A 75 -5.85 -0.67 -7.78
CA ILE A 75 -5.73 0.68 -7.24
C ILE A 75 -6.55 0.71 -5.96
N MET A 76 -5.93 1.10 -4.86
CA MET A 76 -6.62 1.31 -3.59
C MET A 76 -6.38 2.73 -3.12
N VAL A 77 -7.44 3.41 -2.69
CA VAL A 77 -7.36 4.76 -2.17
C VAL A 77 -7.64 4.74 -0.68
N PHE A 78 -6.72 5.30 0.11
CA PHE A 78 -6.83 5.40 1.55
C PHE A 78 -7.07 6.85 1.94
N GLN A 79 -8.31 7.14 2.30
CA GLN A 79 -8.73 8.45 2.74
C GLN A 79 -9.53 8.25 4.02
N LYS A 80 -9.11 8.90 5.10
CA LYS A 80 -9.67 8.65 6.42
C LYS A 80 -11.18 8.79 6.44
N ASP A 81 -11.86 7.74 6.92
CA ASP A 81 -13.31 7.66 7.09
C ASP A 81 -14.11 7.71 5.79
N VAL A 82 -13.46 7.53 4.65
CA VAL A 82 -14.13 7.48 3.34
C VAL A 82 -13.99 6.10 2.75
N VAL A 83 -15.10 5.54 2.28
CA VAL A 83 -15.10 4.23 1.61
C VAL A 83 -14.78 4.43 0.13
N HIS A 84 -13.78 3.71 -0.35
CA HIS A 84 -13.43 3.66 -1.77
C HIS A 84 -13.58 2.24 -2.28
N GLU A 85 -14.19 2.09 -3.44
CA GLU A 85 -14.30 0.81 -4.10
C GLU A 85 -13.24 0.67 -5.18
N SER A 86 -12.65 -0.52 -5.29
CA SER A 86 -11.59 -0.81 -6.23
C SER A 86 -11.82 -2.16 -6.89
N LEU A 87 -11.44 -2.26 -8.15
CA LEU A 87 -11.47 -3.51 -8.88
C LEU A 87 -10.07 -4.13 -8.88
N TYR A 88 -10.00 -5.37 -8.41
CA TYR A 88 -8.76 -6.12 -8.31
C TYR A 88 -8.71 -7.10 -9.48
N GLN A 89 -7.93 -6.79 -10.49
CA GLN A 89 -7.88 -7.58 -11.72
C GLN A 89 -6.74 -8.60 -11.69
N MET A 90 -7.11 -9.84 -11.94
CA MET A 90 -6.18 -10.97 -12.02
C MET A 90 -6.36 -11.66 -13.38
N PRO A 91 -5.40 -12.50 -13.81
CA PRO A 91 -5.52 -13.17 -15.11
C PRO A 91 -6.79 -14.01 -15.30
N PHE A 92 -7.35 -14.53 -14.21
CA PHE A 92 -8.53 -15.39 -14.25
C PHE A 92 -9.83 -14.71 -13.86
N GLY A 93 -9.82 -13.40 -13.61
CA GLY A 93 -11.03 -12.68 -13.26
C GLY A 93 -10.78 -11.42 -12.46
N ALA A 94 -11.86 -10.85 -11.93
CA ALA A 94 -11.81 -9.62 -11.16
C ALA A 94 -12.67 -9.72 -9.91
N LEU A 95 -12.21 -9.06 -8.83
CA LEU A 95 -12.93 -8.97 -7.56
C LEU A 95 -13.12 -7.50 -7.20
N MET A 96 -14.27 -7.19 -6.63
CA MET A 96 -14.55 -5.85 -6.14
C MET A 96 -14.19 -5.75 -4.66
N PHE A 97 -13.31 -4.81 -4.33
CA PHE A 97 -12.89 -4.53 -2.95
C PHE A 97 -13.45 -3.19 -2.52
N SER A 98 -13.87 -3.10 -1.25
CA SER A 98 -14.20 -1.83 -0.60
C SER A 98 -13.18 -1.60 0.51
N VAL A 99 -12.61 -0.42 0.55
CA VAL A 99 -11.57 -0.06 1.52
C VAL A 99 -12.02 1.18 2.28
N LYS A 100 -12.00 1.09 3.61
CA LYS A 100 -12.26 2.26 4.47
C LYS A 100 -11.07 2.43 5.41
N ALA A 101 -10.31 3.49 5.20
CA ALA A 101 -9.17 3.79 6.05
C ALA A 101 -9.64 4.39 7.37
N THR A 102 -9.15 3.84 8.48
CA THR A 102 -9.41 4.36 9.83
C THR A 102 -8.25 5.21 10.31
N ARG A 103 -7.06 5.03 9.71
CA ARG A 103 -5.88 5.84 10.00
C ARG A 103 -5.10 6.06 8.71
N VAL A 104 -4.84 7.32 8.42
CA VAL A 104 -3.93 7.70 7.33
C VAL A 104 -2.98 8.73 7.91
N PHE A 105 -1.75 8.32 8.15
CA PHE A 105 -0.71 9.19 8.67
C PHE A 105 0.51 9.09 7.79
N PHE A 106 1.12 10.23 7.48
CA PHE A 106 2.40 10.26 6.80
C PHE A 106 3.17 11.50 7.21
N ASP A 107 4.48 11.36 7.20
CA ASP A 107 5.39 12.47 7.45
C ASP A 107 6.55 12.28 6.48
N MET A 108 6.52 13.03 5.38
CA MET A 108 7.48 12.90 4.29
C MET A 108 8.39 14.13 4.24
N VAL A 109 9.67 13.88 4.11
CA VAL A 109 10.70 14.90 3.94
C VAL A 109 11.60 14.51 2.78
N SER A 110 12.53 15.40 2.40
CA SER A 110 13.38 15.17 1.22
C SER A 110 14.24 13.92 1.30
N ASP A 111 14.55 13.43 2.50
CA ASP A 111 15.42 12.26 2.71
C ASP A 111 14.66 10.99 3.06
N GLY A 112 13.33 11.02 3.01
CA GLY A 112 12.52 9.86 3.33
C GLY A 112 11.28 10.22 4.12
N GLY A 113 10.86 9.34 5.01
CA GLY A 113 9.69 9.58 5.84
C GLY A 113 9.04 8.30 6.30
N VAL A 114 7.82 8.45 6.80
CA VAL A 114 7.01 7.32 7.28
C VAL A 114 5.59 7.42 6.73
N ILE A 115 4.99 6.28 6.52
CA ILE A 115 3.58 6.15 6.13
C ILE A 115 2.96 5.10 7.03
N ASP A 116 1.86 5.45 7.71
CA ASP A 116 1.07 4.53 8.54
C ASP A 116 -0.36 4.51 8.04
N LEU A 117 -0.82 3.33 7.69
CA LEU A 117 -2.19 3.12 7.21
C LEU A 117 -2.85 2.03 8.02
N SER A 118 -4.11 2.25 8.41
CA SER A 118 -4.97 1.21 8.96
C SER A 118 -6.28 1.26 8.22
N TYR A 119 -6.76 0.13 7.77
CA TYR A 119 -7.99 0.12 7.00
C TYR A 119 -8.74 -1.20 7.13
N ASN A 120 -10.05 -1.11 6.93
CA ASN A 120 -10.92 -2.27 6.82
C ASN A 120 -11.09 -2.58 5.34
N ILE A 121 -11.03 -3.85 4.98
CA ILE A 121 -11.22 -4.29 3.62
C ILE A 121 -12.42 -5.24 3.57
N SER A 122 -13.27 -5.04 2.56
CA SER A 122 -14.40 -5.91 2.26
C SER A 122 -14.27 -6.41 0.83
N ILE A 123 -14.56 -7.69 0.61
CA ILE A 123 -14.49 -8.32 -0.70
C ILE A 123 -15.89 -8.76 -1.06
N GLU A 124 -16.41 -8.28 -2.20
CA GLU A 124 -17.76 -8.62 -2.67
C GLU A 124 -18.83 -8.39 -1.59
N ASN A 125 -18.70 -7.27 -0.87
CA ASN A 125 -19.61 -6.86 0.22
C ASN A 125 -19.52 -7.71 1.49
N SER A 126 -18.51 -8.58 1.60
CA SER A 126 -18.25 -9.34 2.81
C SER A 126 -16.98 -8.82 3.48
N GLU A 127 -17.05 -8.53 4.77
CA GLU A 127 -15.88 -8.04 5.50
C GLU A 127 -14.78 -9.11 5.50
N ALA A 128 -13.59 -8.74 5.01
CA ALA A 128 -12.47 -9.66 4.91
C ALA A 128 -11.47 -9.48 6.05
N GLY A 129 -11.29 -8.27 6.57
CA GLY A 129 -10.36 -8.07 7.67
C GLY A 129 -9.92 -6.63 7.89
N VAL A 130 -9.00 -6.49 8.83
CA VAL A 130 -8.36 -5.21 9.17
C VAL A 130 -6.87 -5.33 8.83
N ILE A 131 -6.35 -4.32 8.18
CA ILE A 131 -4.95 -4.29 7.76
C ILE A 131 -4.28 -3.05 8.34
N ASP A 132 -3.14 -3.26 9.00
CA ASP A 132 -2.25 -2.21 9.47
C ASP A 132 -0.98 -2.28 8.62
N TYR A 133 -0.57 -1.15 8.08
CA TYR A 133 0.57 -1.10 7.16
C TYR A 133 1.48 0.06 7.55
N HIS A 134 2.75 -0.26 7.77
CA HIS A 134 3.75 0.74 8.13
C HIS A 134 4.90 0.69 7.13
N LEU A 135 5.27 1.86 6.64
CA LEU A 135 6.35 2.03 5.68
C LEU A 135 7.34 3.04 6.23
N ASP A 136 8.59 2.63 6.37
CA ASP A 136 9.69 3.51 6.79
C ASP A 136 10.61 3.67 5.58
N ILE A 137 10.83 4.91 5.14
CA ILE A 137 11.53 5.25 3.91
C ILE A 137 12.78 6.01 4.27
N ARG A 138 13.93 5.55 3.78
CA ARG A 138 15.21 6.22 4.04
C ARG A 138 16.00 6.36 2.74
N ALA A 139 16.56 7.54 2.53
CA ALA A 139 17.48 7.78 1.41
C ALA A 139 18.70 6.86 1.51
N LYS A 140 19.15 6.38 0.38
CA LYS A 140 20.38 5.59 0.31
C LYS A 140 21.61 6.46 0.36
#